data_51a3c41d3ac4b26c843a90a8d6e30a6c
#
_entry.id   51a3c41d3ac4b26c843a90a8d6e30a6c
#
_cell.length_a   1.000
_cell.length_b   1.000
_cell.length_c   1.000
_cell.angle_alpha   90.00
_cell.angle_beta   90.00
_cell.angle_gamma   90.00
#
_symmetry.space_group_name_H-M   'P 1'
#
loop_
_entity.id
_entity.type
_entity.pdbx_description
1 polymer ?
#
loop_
_entity_poly.entity_id
_entity_poly.type
_entity_poly.pdbx_seq_one_letter_code
_entity_poly.pdbx_strand_id
1 'polypeptide(L)'
;MSSGRVSFEFRSFAIHPQDIPLTVLVRCAPKESFFPLVEQVYGNFEAMQVPLQDPAVQKAAEAASSLPPAQRYPALSDALKFTEFFAARGVSVDQAHACLANIATATDVANNAKKYGEAGINQTPTLIINGFQLPSEQSEWPKIAEALRAAGAR
;
A
#
# COMPACT_ATOMS: atom_id res chain seq x y z
N MET A 1 3.42 19.40 -8.77
CA MET A 1 2.20 19.70 -7.95
C MET A 1 2.29 21.02 -7.20
N SER A 2 3.44 21.65 -7.12
CA SER A 2 3.64 22.96 -6.47
C SER A 2 2.81 24.11 -7.05
N SER A 3 2.34 23.99 -8.31
CA SER A 3 1.47 25.00 -8.95
C SER A 3 0.01 24.98 -8.50
N GLY A 4 -0.42 23.99 -7.70
CA GLY A 4 -1.81 23.78 -7.30
C GLY A 4 -2.78 23.37 -8.42
N ARG A 5 -2.26 23.09 -9.61
CA ARG A 5 -3.09 22.74 -10.79
C ARG A 5 -3.34 21.24 -10.93
N VAL A 6 -2.63 20.42 -10.19
CA VAL A 6 -2.79 18.95 -10.17
C VAL A 6 -3.02 18.52 -8.73
N SER A 7 -4.12 17.82 -8.49
CA SER A 7 -4.38 17.09 -7.26
C SER A 7 -4.03 15.63 -7.51
N PHE A 8 -3.19 15.05 -6.66
CA PHE A 8 -2.81 13.64 -6.73
C PHE A 8 -3.40 12.88 -5.54
N GLU A 9 -4.08 11.79 -5.84
CA GLU A 9 -4.60 10.85 -4.85
C GLU A 9 -3.98 9.47 -5.08
N PHE A 10 -3.41 8.90 -4.03
CA PHE A 10 -2.91 7.52 -4.03
C PHE A 10 -3.93 6.60 -3.34
N ARG A 11 -4.31 5.53 -4.00
CA ARG A 11 -5.23 4.51 -3.49
C ARG A 11 -4.55 3.15 -3.50
N SER A 12 -4.40 2.55 -2.30
CA SER A 12 -3.86 1.20 -2.20
C SER A 12 -4.88 0.20 -2.71
N PHE A 13 -4.44 -0.70 -3.58
CA PHE A 13 -5.21 -1.84 -4.04
C PHE A 13 -4.58 -3.12 -3.48
N ALA A 14 -5.10 -3.61 -2.35
CA ALA A 14 -4.61 -4.78 -1.66
C ALA A 14 -5.03 -6.05 -2.42
N ILE A 15 -4.13 -6.60 -3.23
CA ILE A 15 -4.34 -7.80 -4.05
C ILE A 15 -3.90 -9.05 -3.27
N HIS A 16 -2.82 -8.93 -2.48
CA HIS A 16 -2.24 -10.01 -1.72
C HIS A 16 -2.45 -9.80 -0.21
N PRO A 17 -2.44 -10.86 0.61
CA PRO A 17 -2.63 -10.74 2.06
C PRO A 17 -1.66 -9.77 2.75
N GLN A 18 -0.40 -9.69 2.28
CA GLN A 18 0.62 -8.79 2.81
C GLN A 18 0.38 -7.30 2.47
N ASP A 19 -0.44 -6.98 1.48
CA ASP A 19 -0.73 -5.60 1.10
C ASP A 19 -1.58 -4.89 2.17
N ILE A 20 -2.36 -5.66 2.95
CA ILE A 20 -3.19 -5.11 4.02
C ILE A 20 -2.31 -4.51 5.13
N PRO A 21 -1.39 -5.27 5.78
CA PRO A 21 -0.52 -4.69 6.81
C PRO A 21 0.36 -3.56 6.27
N LEU A 22 0.90 -3.64 5.06
CA LEU A 22 1.64 -2.53 4.44
C LEU A 22 0.80 -1.26 4.34
N THR A 23 -0.42 -1.37 3.83
CA THR A 23 -1.34 -0.22 3.71
C THR A 23 -1.71 0.37 5.06
N VAL A 24 -1.96 -0.47 6.07
CA VAL A 24 -2.27 -0.03 7.44
C VAL A 24 -1.09 0.72 8.02
N LEU A 25 0.13 0.21 7.88
CA LEU A 25 1.35 0.82 8.43
C LEU A 25 1.68 2.17 7.79
N VAL A 26 1.53 2.31 6.48
CA VAL A 26 1.69 3.61 5.80
C VAL A 26 0.69 4.64 6.34
N ARG A 27 -0.55 4.23 6.66
CA ARG A 27 -1.60 5.11 7.19
C ARG A 27 -1.47 5.36 8.69
N CYS A 28 -0.66 4.57 9.39
CA CYS A 28 -0.42 4.69 10.82
C CYS A 28 0.44 5.91 11.19
N ALA A 29 1.26 6.37 10.27
CA ALA A 29 2.10 7.54 10.44
C ALA A 29 1.31 8.86 10.32
N PRO A 30 1.88 9.99 10.77
CA PRO A 30 1.31 11.31 10.53
C PRO A 30 1.04 11.54 9.03
N LYS A 31 0.00 12.33 8.74
CA LYS A 31 -0.47 12.55 7.35
C LYS A 31 0.64 13.08 6.44
N GLU A 32 1.52 13.90 6.97
CA GLU A 32 2.66 14.49 6.25
C GLU A 32 3.69 13.44 5.81
N SER A 33 3.77 12.33 6.56
CA SER A 33 4.68 11.22 6.29
C SER A 33 4.11 10.20 5.29
N PHE A 34 2.85 10.33 4.89
CA PHE A 34 2.18 9.35 4.05
C PHE A 34 2.91 9.11 2.72
N PHE A 35 3.09 10.15 1.90
CA PHE A 35 3.77 10.02 0.60
C PHE A 35 5.24 9.64 0.75
N PRO A 36 6.04 10.25 1.65
CA PRO A 36 7.40 9.78 1.92
C PRO A 36 7.48 8.29 2.27
N LEU A 37 6.56 7.76 3.06
CA LEU A 37 6.53 6.32 3.39
C LEU A 37 6.11 5.46 2.21
N VAL A 38 5.14 5.88 1.40
CA VAL A 38 4.79 5.20 0.15
C VAL A 38 6.01 5.10 -0.76
N GLU A 39 6.74 6.20 -0.96
CA GLU A 39 7.98 6.21 -1.76
C GLU A 39 9.05 5.26 -1.20
N GLN A 40 9.20 5.20 0.14
CA GLN A 40 10.12 4.27 0.80
C GLN A 40 9.72 2.80 0.59
N VAL A 41 8.43 2.48 0.65
CA VAL A 41 7.93 1.13 0.39
C VAL A 41 8.24 0.71 -1.05
N TYR A 42 7.92 1.56 -2.04
CA TYR A 42 8.19 1.24 -3.44
C TYR A 42 9.68 1.24 -3.77
N GLY A 43 10.47 2.16 -3.20
CA GLY A 43 11.91 2.21 -3.40
C GLY A 43 12.67 1.03 -2.78
N ASN A 44 12.05 0.31 -1.83
CA ASN A 44 12.61 -0.89 -1.19
C ASN A 44 11.83 -2.17 -1.55
N PHE A 45 10.98 -2.12 -2.56
CA PHE A 45 10.04 -3.21 -2.88
C PHE A 45 10.76 -4.54 -3.08
N GLU A 46 11.84 -4.57 -3.87
CA GLU A 46 12.60 -5.80 -4.11
C GLU A 46 13.20 -6.36 -2.81
N ALA A 47 13.79 -5.51 -1.98
CA ALA A 47 14.35 -5.94 -0.70
C ALA A 47 13.28 -6.49 0.25
N MET A 48 12.07 -5.93 0.21
CA MET A 48 10.92 -6.41 1.00
C MET A 48 10.35 -7.75 0.50
N GLN A 49 10.66 -8.15 -0.74
CA GLN A 49 10.27 -9.47 -1.27
C GLN A 49 11.24 -10.59 -0.84
N VAL A 50 12.47 -10.26 -0.47
CA VAL A 50 13.48 -11.27 -0.11
C VAL A 50 13.03 -12.16 1.06
N PRO A 51 12.49 -11.64 2.17
CA PRO A 51 12.02 -12.47 3.27
C PRO A 51 10.90 -13.46 2.85
N LEU A 52 10.09 -13.12 1.85
CA LEU A 52 9.01 -13.99 1.36
C LEU A 52 9.52 -15.29 0.71
N GLN A 53 10.80 -15.35 0.35
CA GLN A 53 11.44 -16.53 -0.24
C GLN A 53 11.99 -17.50 0.83
N ASP A 54 12.07 -17.07 2.09
CA ASP A 54 12.52 -17.89 3.21
C ASP A 54 11.38 -18.82 3.68
N PRO A 55 11.57 -20.17 3.66
CA PRO A 55 10.57 -21.10 4.13
C PRO A 55 10.15 -20.91 5.60
N ALA A 56 11.05 -20.42 6.45
CA ALA A 56 10.73 -20.12 7.84
C ALA A 56 9.78 -18.91 7.95
N VAL A 57 9.98 -17.88 7.13
CA VAL A 57 9.10 -16.72 7.04
C VAL A 57 7.73 -17.10 6.46
N GLN A 58 7.70 -17.93 5.42
CA GLN A 58 6.46 -18.44 4.85
C GLN A 58 5.64 -19.21 5.89
N LYS A 59 6.26 -20.11 6.64
CA LYS A 59 5.62 -20.86 7.72
C LYS A 59 5.10 -19.93 8.84
N ALA A 60 5.87 -18.91 9.20
CA ALA A 60 5.44 -17.93 10.20
C ALA A 60 4.25 -17.08 9.69
N ALA A 61 4.24 -16.70 8.42
CA ALA A 61 3.13 -15.99 7.80
C ALA A 61 1.86 -16.83 7.69
N GLU A 62 2.00 -18.12 7.37
CA GLU A 62 0.89 -19.09 7.39
C GLU A 62 0.31 -19.25 8.80
N ALA A 63 1.17 -19.39 9.81
CA ALA A 63 0.74 -19.46 11.20
C ALA A 63 0.00 -18.18 11.63
N ALA A 64 0.51 -17.01 11.26
CA ALA A 64 -0.13 -15.73 11.51
C ALA A 64 -1.55 -15.66 10.91
N SER A 65 -1.76 -16.23 9.72
CA SER A 65 -3.05 -16.23 9.03
C SER A 65 -4.14 -16.98 9.80
N SER A 66 -3.76 -17.91 10.66
CA SER A 66 -4.67 -18.70 11.50
C SER A 66 -5.03 -18.02 12.82
N LEU A 67 -4.39 -16.90 13.16
CA LEU A 67 -4.65 -16.15 14.39
C LEU A 67 -5.97 -15.36 14.32
N PRO A 68 -6.55 -15.02 15.49
CA PRO A 68 -7.67 -14.08 15.55
C PRO A 68 -7.33 -12.76 14.85
N PRO A 69 -8.30 -12.07 14.22
CA PRO A 69 -8.06 -10.90 13.40
C PRO A 69 -7.15 -9.83 14.04
N ALA A 70 -7.34 -9.50 15.32
CA ALA A 70 -6.54 -8.50 16.02
C ALA A 70 -5.06 -8.91 16.24
N GLN A 71 -4.73 -10.20 16.12
CA GLN A 71 -3.36 -10.72 16.28
C GLN A 71 -2.72 -11.05 14.93
N ARG A 72 -3.53 -11.30 13.92
CA ARG A 72 -3.10 -11.76 12.59
C ARG A 72 -2.16 -10.77 11.91
N TYR A 73 -2.57 -9.53 11.78
CA TYR A 73 -1.78 -8.53 11.05
C TYR A 73 -0.52 -8.08 11.77
N PRO A 74 -0.50 -7.89 13.12
CA PRO A 74 0.74 -7.72 13.84
C PRO A 74 1.73 -8.89 13.61
N ALA A 75 1.29 -10.13 13.81
CA ALA A 75 2.12 -11.31 13.62
C ALA A 75 2.62 -11.47 12.17
N LEU A 76 1.77 -11.20 11.19
CA LEU A 76 2.14 -11.23 9.77
C LEU A 76 3.17 -10.14 9.45
N SER A 77 2.98 -8.94 9.98
CA SER A 77 3.91 -7.82 9.79
C SER A 77 5.29 -8.11 10.38
N ASP A 78 5.34 -8.72 11.56
CA ASP A 78 6.58 -9.11 12.23
C ASP A 78 7.30 -10.21 11.44
N ALA A 79 6.58 -11.26 11.02
CA ALA A 79 7.12 -12.32 10.19
C ALA A 79 7.75 -11.79 8.89
N LEU A 80 7.10 -10.83 8.25
CA LEU A 80 7.54 -10.22 6.98
C LEU A 80 8.52 -9.06 7.17
N LYS A 81 8.94 -8.75 8.41
CA LYS A 81 9.87 -7.66 8.73
C LYS A 81 9.33 -6.25 8.44
N PHE A 82 8.02 -6.11 8.22
CA PHE A 82 7.42 -4.80 7.96
C PHE A 82 7.45 -3.90 9.20
N THR A 83 7.18 -4.45 10.39
CA THR A 83 7.26 -3.70 11.65
C THR A 83 8.64 -3.07 11.83
N GLU A 84 9.72 -3.82 11.60
CA GLU A 84 11.11 -3.32 11.64
C GLU A 84 11.37 -2.24 10.59
N PHE A 85 10.89 -2.47 9.36
CA PHE A 85 11.04 -1.52 8.27
C PHE A 85 10.41 -0.16 8.60
N PHE A 86 9.19 -0.15 9.16
CA PHE A 86 8.49 1.07 9.52
C PHE A 86 9.03 1.69 10.81
N ALA A 87 9.53 0.88 11.77
CA ALA A 87 10.17 1.39 12.98
C ALA A 87 11.40 2.25 12.66
N ALA A 88 12.21 1.82 11.70
CA ALA A 88 13.35 2.59 11.19
C ALA A 88 12.94 3.90 10.47
N ARG A 89 11.63 4.13 10.24
CA ARG A 89 11.06 5.27 9.51
C ARG A 89 10.05 6.09 10.32
N GLY A 90 10.09 5.94 11.64
CA GLY A 90 9.36 6.80 12.57
C GLY A 90 7.98 6.27 13.00
N VAL A 91 7.61 5.04 12.65
CA VAL A 91 6.43 4.36 13.21
C VAL A 91 6.92 3.34 14.24
N SER A 92 6.85 3.66 15.52
CA SER A 92 7.37 2.76 16.57
C SER A 92 6.69 1.38 16.52
N VAL A 93 7.37 0.35 17.07
CA VAL A 93 6.84 -1.01 17.11
C VAL A 93 5.46 -1.05 17.79
N ASP A 94 5.33 -0.39 18.95
CA ASP A 94 4.05 -0.35 19.69
C ASP A 94 2.96 0.35 18.88
N GLN A 95 3.29 1.44 18.20
CA GLN A 95 2.36 2.15 17.32
C GLN A 95 1.96 1.26 16.12
N ALA A 96 2.91 0.59 15.50
CA ALA A 96 2.65 -0.32 14.40
C ALA A 96 1.70 -1.45 14.83
N HIS A 97 1.98 -2.11 15.96
CA HIS A 97 1.12 -3.17 16.50
C HIS A 97 -0.27 -2.66 16.86
N ALA A 98 -0.39 -1.48 17.48
CA ALA A 98 -1.69 -0.89 17.79
C ALA A 98 -2.52 -0.61 16.52
N CYS A 99 -1.91 -0.05 15.48
CA CYS A 99 -2.57 0.19 14.19
C CYS A 99 -2.98 -1.11 13.50
N LEU A 100 -2.11 -2.12 13.49
CA LEU A 100 -2.36 -3.42 12.86
C LEU A 100 -3.42 -4.25 13.60
N ALA A 101 -3.53 -4.08 14.93
CA ALA A 101 -4.58 -4.72 15.74
C ALA A 101 -5.96 -4.08 15.52
N ASN A 102 -6.05 -2.91 14.89
CA ASN A 102 -7.30 -2.25 14.56
C ASN A 102 -7.99 -2.92 13.37
N ILE A 103 -8.90 -3.85 13.69
CA ILE A 103 -9.64 -4.65 12.69
C ILE A 103 -10.44 -3.77 11.72
N ALA A 104 -10.99 -2.65 12.18
CA ALA A 104 -11.79 -1.75 11.33
C ALA A 104 -10.94 -1.19 10.19
N THR A 105 -9.72 -0.73 10.48
CA THR A 105 -8.79 -0.22 9.46
C THR A 105 -8.41 -1.29 8.43
N ALA A 106 -8.10 -2.51 8.88
CA ALA A 106 -7.77 -3.61 7.99
C ALA A 106 -8.97 -4.02 7.12
N THR A 107 -10.17 -4.02 7.70
CA THR A 107 -11.43 -4.30 6.99
C THR A 107 -11.70 -3.22 5.92
N ASP A 108 -11.47 -1.95 6.23
CA ASP A 108 -11.63 -0.85 5.27
C ASP A 108 -10.67 -1.02 4.08
N VAL A 109 -9.42 -1.42 4.32
CA VAL A 109 -8.46 -1.70 3.25
C VAL A 109 -8.96 -2.82 2.34
N ALA A 110 -9.41 -3.92 2.91
CA ALA A 110 -9.94 -5.06 2.15
C ALA A 110 -11.21 -4.69 1.38
N ASN A 111 -12.14 -3.97 2.00
CA ASN A 111 -13.38 -3.51 1.37
C ASN A 111 -13.11 -2.53 0.22
N ASN A 112 -12.12 -1.65 0.36
CA ASN A 112 -11.74 -0.73 -0.70
C ASN A 112 -11.16 -1.48 -1.90
N ALA A 113 -10.30 -2.49 -1.67
CA ALA A 113 -9.81 -3.34 -2.75
C ALA A 113 -10.96 -4.04 -3.50
N LYS A 114 -11.93 -4.59 -2.76
CA LYS A 114 -13.14 -5.19 -3.36
C LYS A 114 -13.90 -4.17 -4.21
N LYS A 115 -14.19 -2.97 -3.67
CA LYS A 115 -14.89 -1.89 -4.41
C LYS A 115 -14.15 -1.48 -5.69
N TYR A 116 -12.81 -1.43 -5.66
CA TYR A 116 -12.03 -1.11 -6.85
C TYR A 116 -12.14 -2.22 -7.90
N GLY A 117 -12.09 -3.49 -7.49
CA GLY A 117 -12.33 -4.62 -8.40
C GLY A 117 -13.72 -4.57 -9.03
N GLU A 118 -14.76 -4.29 -8.25
CA GLU A 118 -16.15 -4.10 -8.72
C GLU A 118 -16.29 -2.91 -9.69
N ALA A 119 -15.45 -1.88 -9.54
CA ALA A 119 -15.36 -0.74 -10.45
C ALA A 119 -14.49 -1.01 -11.70
N GLY A 120 -14.05 -2.26 -11.93
CA GLY A 120 -13.28 -2.67 -13.10
C GLY A 120 -11.76 -2.45 -12.99
N ILE A 121 -11.25 -2.09 -11.81
CA ILE A 121 -9.81 -2.02 -11.57
C ILE A 121 -9.31 -3.42 -11.25
N ASN A 122 -8.53 -4.00 -12.16
CA ASN A 122 -8.07 -5.38 -12.11
C ASN A 122 -6.55 -5.53 -12.18
N GLN A 123 -5.82 -4.42 -12.20
CA GLN A 123 -4.36 -4.39 -12.30
C GLN A 123 -3.76 -3.18 -11.57
N THR A 124 -2.45 -3.25 -11.29
CA THR A 124 -1.64 -2.15 -10.77
C THR A 124 -0.38 -1.97 -11.62
N PRO A 125 0.04 -0.73 -11.88
CA PRO A 125 -0.65 0.51 -11.55
C PRO A 125 -1.87 0.76 -12.45
N THR A 126 -2.94 1.32 -11.89
CA THR A 126 -4.05 1.88 -12.66
C THR A 126 -4.08 3.41 -12.44
N LEU A 127 -4.12 4.15 -13.52
CA LEU A 127 -4.12 5.62 -13.51
C LEU A 127 -5.48 6.15 -13.95
N ILE A 128 -6.03 7.08 -13.18
CA ILE A 128 -7.31 7.74 -13.47
C ILE A 128 -7.06 9.25 -13.48
N ILE A 129 -7.36 9.91 -14.60
CA ILE A 129 -7.22 11.36 -14.77
C ILE A 129 -8.61 11.96 -14.99
N ASN A 130 -9.04 12.85 -14.09
CA ASN A 130 -10.36 13.48 -14.14
C ASN A 130 -11.52 12.49 -14.34
N GLY A 131 -11.43 11.30 -13.68
CA GLY A 131 -12.44 10.25 -13.74
C GLY A 131 -12.30 9.28 -14.92
N PHE A 132 -11.36 9.48 -15.85
CA PHE A 132 -11.11 8.59 -16.97
C PHE A 132 -9.90 7.70 -16.68
N GLN A 133 -10.10 6.39 -16.74
CA GLN A 133 -9.02 5.42 -16.61
C GLN A 133 -8.14 5.42 -17.87
N LEU A 134 -6.83 5.57 -17.68
CA LEU A 134 -5.88 5.40 -18.78
C LEU A 134 -5.72 3.93 -19.14
N PRO A 135 -5.61 3.60 -20.43
CA PRO A 135 -5.22 2.27 -20.86
C PRO A 135 -3.87 1.84 -20.25
N SER A 136 -3.71 0.56 -19.95
CA SER A 136 -2.48 0.02 -19.35
C SER A 136 -1.22 0.29 -20.18
N GLU A 137 -1.35 0.34 -21.50
CA GLU A 137 -0.28 0.65 -22.45
C GLU A 137 0.21 2.11 -22.33
N GLN A 138 -0.53 2.94 -21.60
CA GLN A 138 -0.19 4.35 -21.34
C GLN A 138 0.35 4.59 -19.93
N SER A 139 0.78 3.56 -19.22
CA SER A 139 1.34 3.66 -17.86
C SER A 139 2.79 4.19 -17.81
N GLU A 140 3.44 4.35 -18.94
CA GLU A 140 4.77 4.96 -19.05
C GLU A 140 4.73 6.47 -18.83
N TRP A 141 5.74 7.01 -18.12
CA TRP A 141 5.75 8.43 -17.75
C TRP A 141 5.52 9.42 -18.89
N PRO A 142 6.12 9.26 -20.10
CA PRO A 142 5.85 10.17 -21.22
C PRO A 142 4.38 10.26 -21.60
N LYS A 143 3.67 9.11 -21.59
CA LYS A 143 2.24 9.03 -21.91
C LYS A 143 1.37 9.61 -20.80
N ILE A 144 1.72 9.34 -19.55
CA ILE A 144 1.06 9.96 -18.39
C ILE A 144 1.20 11.49 -18.46
N ALA A 145 2.39 12.00 -18.74
CA ALA A 145 2.65 13.43 -18.84
C ALA A 145 1.86 14.08 -19.99
N GLU A 146 1.73 13.39 -21.13
CA GLU A 146 0.91 13.82 -22.26
C GLU A 146 -0.57 13.90 -21.87
N ALA A 147 -1.11 12.86 -21.25
CA ALA A 147 -2.49 12.82 -20.79
C ALA A 147 -2.80 13.90 -19.74
N LEU A 148 -1.87 14.16 -18.79
CA LEU A 148 -2.00 15.23 -17.81
C LEU A 148 -2.03 16.61 -18.48
N ARG A 149 -1.17 16.86 -19.48
CA ARG A 149 -1.17 18.12 -20.24
C ARG A 149 -2.48 18.29 -21.03
N ALA A 150 -2.96 17.23 -21.68
CA ALA A 150 -4.24 17.23 -22.38
C ALA A 150 -5.42 17.53 -21.43
N ALA A 151 -5.32 17.06 -20.17
CA ALA A 151 -6.29 17.34 -19.12
C ALA A 151 -6.15 18.73 -18.46
N GLY A 152 -5.22 19.57 -18.94
CA GLY A 152 -5.04 20.96 -18.49
C GLY A 152 -3.92 21.20 -17.48
N ALA A 153 -3.10 20.20 -17.14
CA ALA A 153 -1.91 20.38 -16.32
C ALA A 153 -0.84 21.19 -17.11
N ARG A 154 -0.33 22.27 -16.51
CA ARG A 154 0.68 23.17 -17.12
C ARG A 154 1.81 23.44 -16.13
#